data_4bab72120c9b316176bde066bccb87f5
#
_entry.id   4bab72120c9b316176bde066bccb87f5
#
_cell.length_a   1.000
_cell.length_b   1.000
_cell.length_c   1.000
_cell.angle_alpha   90.00
_cell.angle_beta   90.00
_cell.angle_gamma   90.00
#
_symmetry.space_group_name_H-M   'P 1'
#
loop_
_entity.id
_entity.type
_entity.pdbx_description
1 polymer ?
#
loop_
_entity_poly.entity_id
_entity_poly.type
_entity_poly.pdbx_seq_one_letter_code
_entity_poly.pdbx_strand_id
1 'polypeptide(L)'
;MTDNDRLPPEIDLDRLFHAKSVFNSSDDMRDAGFNVLRESAREKVIVASHRSAPGFLFKKFLSDVSLSYKEQLLVYEMRVNGANTLKAHLEALQIKRIIVPRKWLCELPPRFNSGKSPAHIIVVDRCNILDREESERRYHSIDKDQLRDLCTIFFTFKRVDFTAKNAPFTTDGKVAFIDTGYLRPITKKLRSRRKSYEKNINKLFTDKNRRFAEGLWDDFVKRKDLLTSTR
;
A
#
# COMPACT_ATOMS: atom_id res chain seq x y z
N MET A 1 18.42 0.05 -13.27
CA MET A 1 17.13 -0.67 -13.30
C MET A 1 17.38 -2.01 -12.66
N THR A 2 16.82 -2.26 -11.49
CA THR A 2 16.87 -3.59 -10.86
C THR A 2 15.85 -4.50 -11.54
N ASP A 3 16.03 -5.82 -11.51
CA ASP A 3 15.05 -6.78 -12.05
C ASP A 3 13.64 -6.62 -11.50
N ASN A 4 13.50 -5.92 -10.36
CA ASN A 4 12.20 -5.57 -9.75
C ASN A 4 11.42 -4.47 -10.48
N ASP A 5 12.03 -3.76 -11.44
CA ASP A 5 11.40 -2.64 -12.15
C ASP A 5 10.69 -3.09 -13.44
N ARG A 6 10.92 -4.33 -13.86
CA ARG A 6 10.26 -4.87 -15.06
C ARG A 6 8.93 -5.50 -14.70
N LEU A 7 7.92 -5.18 -15.52
CA LEU A 7 6.63 -5.84 -15.45
C LEU A 7 6.81 -7.35 -15.64
N PRO A 8 6.12 -8.19 -14.84
CA PRO A 8 6.18 -9.63 -15.03
C PRO A 8 5.84 -10.03 -16.48
N PRO A 9 6.59 -10.98 -17.09
CA PRO A 9 6.43 -11.33 -18.51
C PRO A 9 5.05 -11.90 -18.86
N GLU A 10 4.33 -12.43 -17.87
CA GLU A 10 2.95 -12.90 -18.02
C GLU A 10 1.92 -11.78 -18.17
N ILE A 11 2.32 -10.51 -17.99
CA ILE A 11 1.45 -9.36 -18.14
C ILE A 11 1.73 -8.67 -19.48
N ASP A 12 0.92 -8.96 -20.44
CA ASP A 12 0.85 -8.26 -21.72
C ASP A 12 -0.27 -7.21 -21.69
N LEU A 13 0.10 -5.95 -21.48
CA LEU A 13 -0.87 -4.84 -21.39
C LEU A 13 -1.61 -4.62 -22.71
N ASP A 14 -0.95 -4.82 -23.85
CA ASP A 14 -1.60 -4.68 -25.16
C ASP A 14 -2.71 -5.70 -25.33
N ARG A 15 -2.47 -6.94 -24.93
CA ARG A 15 -3.45 -8.01 -24.94
C ARG A 15 -4.58 -7.82 -23.94
N LEU A 16 -4.26 -7.39 -22.72
CA LEU A 16 -5.27 -7.18 -21.67
C LEU A 16 -6.22 -6.03 -22.00
N PHE A 17 -5.71 -5.01 -22.68
CA PHE A 17 -6.44 -3.78 -22.96
C PHE A 17 -6.83 -3.64 -24.44
N HIS A 18 -6.91 -4.74 -25.20
CA HIS A 18 -7.15 -4.68 -26.65
C HIS A 18 -8.54 -4.18 -27.05
N ALA A 19 -9.54 -4.32 -26.19
CA ALA A 19 -10.95 -4.20 -26.57
C ALA A 19 -11.50 -2.76 -26.56
N LYS A 20 -10.84 -1.78 -25.92
CA LYS A 20 -11.36 -0.39 -25.85
C LYS A 20 -10.26 0.66 -25.73
N SER A 21 -10.61 1.86 -26.21
CA SER A 21 -9.71 3.02 -26.25
C SER A 21 -9.86 3.97 -25.05
N VAL A 22 -10.76 3.70 -24.10
CA VAL A 22 -11.04 4.61 -22.97
C VAL A 22 -11.25 3.80 -21.70
N PHE A 23 -10.54 4.17 -20.63
CA PHE A 23 -10.67 3.58 -19.30
C PHE A 23 -10.94 4.68 -18.27
N ASN A 24 -12.12 5.28 -18.35
CA ASN A 24 -12.53 6.36 -17.47
C ASN A 24 -13.54 5.92 -16.41
N SER A 25 -14.09 4.71 -16.55
CA SER A 25 -15.11 4.18 -15.67
C SER A 25 -14.90 2.70 -15.35
N SER A 26 -15.62 2.21 -14.35
CA SER A 26 -15.70 0.78 -14.05
C SER A 26 -16.36 -0.02 -15.17
N ASP A 27 -17.29 0.58 -15.91
CA ASP A 27 -17.96 -0.07 -17.03
C ASP A 27 -17.00 -0.26 -18.20
N ASP A 28 -16.14 0.72 -18.50
CA ASP A 28 -15.08 0.56 -19.49
C ASP A 28 -14.16 -0.62 -19.14
N MET A 29 -13.83 -0.81 -17.84
CA MET A 29 -13.02 -1.94 -17.41
C MET A 29 -13.78 -3.27 -17.55
N ARG A 30 -15.06 -3.31 -17.19
CA ARG A 30 -15.89 -4.53 -17.36
C ARG A 30 -16.01 -4.93 -18.82
N ASP A 31 -16.25 -3.96 -19.70
CA ASP A 31 -16.33 -4.18 -21.14
C ASP A 31 -15.01 -4.67 -21.74
N ALA A 32 -13.88 -4.33 -21.11
CA ALA A 32 -12.55 -4.86 -21.48
C ALA A 32 -12.24 -6.24 -20.86
N GLY A 33 -13.20 -6.86 -20.18
CA GLY A 33 -13.06 -8.20 -19.61
C GLY A 33 -12.47 -8.24 -18.19
N PHE A 34 -12.34 -7.08 -17.54
CA PHE A 34 -11.93 -7.02 -16.15
C PHE A 34 -13.09 -7.29 -15.19
N ASN A 35 -12.81 -8.04 -14.14
CA ASN A 35 -13.71 -8.17 -13.01
C ASN A 35 -13.42 -7.03 -12.01
N VAL A 36 -14.31 -6.05 -11.93
CA VAL A 36 -14.20 -4.93 -10.99
C VAL A 36 -14.52 -5.42 -9.58
N LEU A 37 -13.50 -5.49 -8.74
CA LEU A 37 -13.61 -5.94 -7.36
C LEU A 37 -14.03 -4.82 -6.42
N ARG A 38 -13.62 -3.59 -6.74
CA ARG A 38 -13.92 -2.42 -5.92
C ARG A 38 -13.88 -1.16 -6.78
N GLU A 39 -14.86 -0.32 -6.54
CA GLU A 39 -14.89 1.07 -6.99
C GLU A 39 -15.06 1.96 -5.78
N SER A 40 -14.27 3.01 -5.69
CA SER A 40 -14.37 4.02 -4.64
C SER A 40 -14.58 5.38 -5.28
N ALA A 41 -15.81 5.86 -5.27
CA ALA A 41 -16.15 7.20 -5.76
C ALA A 41 -15.39 8.29 -5.00
N ARG A 42 -15.20 8.12 -3.67
CA ARG A 42 -14.45 9.07 -2.83
C ARG A 42 -12.95 9.08 -3.14
N GLU A 43 -12.35 7.92 -3.33
CA GLU A 43 -10.91 7.78 -3.57
C GLU A 43 -10.59 7.83 -5.07
N LYS A 44 -11.63 7.91 -5.90
CA LYS A 44 -11.54 7.92 -7.36
C LYS A 44 -10.61 6.79 -7.88
N VAL A 45 -10.77 5.58 -7.32
CA VAL A 45 -9.96 4.42 -7.67
C VAL A 45 -10.83 3.22 -8.02
N ILE A 46 -10.48 2.54 -9.09
CA ILE A 46 -11.00 1.24 -9.47
C ILE A 46 -9.93 0.19 -9.18
N VAL A 47 -10.32 -0.92 -8.56
CA VAL A 47 -9.49 -2.11 -8.37
C VAL A 47 -10.15 -3.27 -9.09
N ALA A 48 -9.44 -3.89 -10.00
CA ALA A 48 -9.96 -4.97 -10.81
C ALA A 48 -8.97 -6.13 -10.91
N SER A 49 -9.45 -7.30 -11.30
CA SER A 49 -8.66 -8.48 -11.68
C SER A 49 -8.99 -8.84 -13.14
N HIS A 50 -8.12 -9.61 -13.77
CA HIS A 50 -8.36 -10.13 -15.10
C HIS A 50 -8.06 -11.63 -15.16
N ARG A 51 -8.89 -12.40 -15.89
CA ARG A 51 -8.77 -13.87 -15.97
C ARG A 51 -7.44 -14.35 -16.58
N SER A 52 -6.86 -13.58 -17.49
CA SER A 52 -5.57 -13.90 -18.11
C SER A 52 -4.36 -13.54 -17.24
N ALA A 53 -4.57 -12.86 -16.10
CA ALA A 53 -3.54 -12.49 -15.16
C ALA A 53 -4.03 -12.64 -13.71
N PRO A 54 -4.39 -13.87 -13.27
CA PRO A 54 -5.08 -14.12 -12.00
C PRO A 54 -4.24 -13.79 -10.77
N GLY A 55 -2.92 -13.78 -10.90
CA GLY A 55 -1.95 -13.41 -9.85
C GLY A 55 -1.82 -11.90 -9.61
N PHE A 56 -2.58 -11.06 -10.35
CA PHE A 56 -2.42 -9.62 -10.29
C PHE A 56 -3.74 -8.88 -10.10
N LEU A 57 -3.63 -7.68 -9.53
CA LEU A 57 -4.68 -6.69 -9.46
C LEU A 57 -4.26 -5.45 -10.24
N PHE A 58 -5.24 -4.80 -10.83
CA PHE A 58 -5.09 -3.60 -11.64
C PHE A 58 -5.76 -2.44 -10.91
N LYS A 59 -5.02 -1.38 -10.60
CA LYS A 59 -5.54 -0.19 -9.93
C LYS A 59 -5.47 1.00 -10.87
N LYS A 60 -6.64 1.47 -11.28
CA LYS A 60 -6.79 2.67 -12.10
C LYS A 60 -7.34 3.79 -11.23
N PHE A 61 -6.66 4.93 -11.23
CA PHE A 61 -7.20 6.14 -10.64
C PHE A 61 -8.03 6.85 -11.72
N LEU A 62 -9.28 7.14 -11.37
CA LEU A 62 -10.15 7.94 -12.21
C LEU A 62 -9.58 9.36 -12.31
N SER A 63 -9.61 9.92 -13.49
CA SER A 63 -9.09 11.27 -13.74
C SER A 63 -9.81 12.27 -12.84
N ASP A 64 -9.06 12.96 -12.00
CA ASP A 64 -9.56 14.14 -11.32
C ASP A 64 -9.31 15.32 -12.25
N VAL A 65 -10.37 15.85 -12.86
CA VAL A 65 -10.29 17.02 -13.75
C VAL A 65 -9.68 18.25 -13.04
N SER A 66 -9.62 18.24 -11.70
CA SER A 66 -8.98 19.30 -10.92
C SER A 66 -7.46 19.13 -10.80
N LEU A 67 -6.91 17.95 -11.11
CA LEU A 67 -5.48 17.67 -11.03
C LEU A 67 -4.82 17.71 -12.39
N SER A 68 -3.68 18.37 -12.48
CA SER A 68 -2.82 18.29 -13.65
C SER A 68 -2.29 16.86 -13.86
N TYR A 69 -1.88 16.54 -15.08
CA TYR A 69 -1.25 15.25 -15.39
C TYR A 69 -0.08 14.93 -14.46
N LYS A 70 0.79 15.91 -14.16
CA LYS A 70 1.94 15.73 -13.25
C LYS A 70 1.50 15.36 -11.84
N GLU A 71 0.43 15.96 -11.33
CA GLU A 71 -0.11 15.63 -10.00
C GLU A 71 -0.74 14.24 -9.98
N GLN A 72 -1.45 13.85 -11.04
CA GLN A 72 -1.98 12.50 -11.16
C GLN A 72 -0.85 11.46 -11.21
N LEU A 73 0.18 11.67 -12.04
CA LEU A 73 1.33 10.78 -12.13
C LEU A 73 2.06 10.66 -10.77
N LEU A 74 2.25 11.78 -10.07
CA LEU A 74 2.85 11.79 -8.73
C LEU A 74 2.09 10.89 -7.74
N VAL A 75 0.75 10.84 -7.80
CA VAL A 75 -0.05 9.95 -6.95
C VAL A 75 0.24 8.48 -7.23
N TYR A 76 0.44 8.10 -8.49
CA TYR A 76 0.82 6.75 -8.86
C TYR A 76 2.23 6.40 -8.37
N GLU A 77 3.21 7.27 -8.66
CA GLU A 77 4.61 7.11 -8.26
C GLU A 77 4.75 6.99 -6.75
N MET A 78 4.05 7.81 -5.98
CA MET A 78 4.10 7.75 -4.52
C MET A 78 3.65 6.41 -3.95
N ARG A 79 2.70 5.73 -4.60
CA ARG A 79 2.21 4.41 -4.16
C ARG A 79 3.20 3.29 -4.47
N VAL A 80 3.87 3.37 -5.61
CA VAL A 80 4.91 2.41 -6.00
C VAL A 80 6.17 2.63 -5.16
N ASN A 81 6.65 3.87 -5.07
CA ASN A 81 7.82 4.23 -4.28
C ASN A 81 7.64 3.93 -2.78
N GLY A 82 6.44 4.15 -2.25
CA GLY A 82 6.11 3.79 -0.87
C GLY A 82 6.17 2.28 -0.63
N ALA A 83 5.72 1.48 -1.58
CA ALA A 83 5.82 0.02 -1.51
C ALA A 83 7.30 -0.44 -1.53
N ASN A 84 8.08 0.06 -2.46
CA ASN A 84 9.50 -0.28 -2.59
C ASN A 84 10.30 0.15 -1.35
N THR A 85 10.05 1.35 -0.84
CA THR A 85 10.69 1.86 0.38
C THR A 85 10.37 0.99 1.60
N LEU A 86 9.10 0.62 1.78
CA LEU A 86 8.71 -0.24 2.90
C LEU A 86 9.27 -1.65 2.76
N LYS A 87 9.26 -2.22 1.55
CA LYS A 87 9.81 -3.54 1.27
C LYS A 87 11.31 -3.59 1.59
N ALA A 88 12.10 -2.65 1.11
CA ALA A 88 13.53 -2.55 1.41
C ALA A 88 13.81 -2.43 2.92
N HIS A 89 12.95 -1.69 3.65
CA HIS A 89 13.06 -1.56 5.10
C HIS A 89 12.77 -2.89 5.83
N LEU A 90 11.73 -3.63 5.42
CA LEU A 90 11.42 -4.94 5.99
C LEU A 90 12.54 -5.95 5.74
N GLU A 91 13.13 -5.95 4.55
CA GLU A 91 14.27 -6.79 4.18
C GLU A 91 15.50 -6.45 5.03
N ALA A 92 15.84 -5.17 5.17
CA ALA A 92 16.98 -4.73 5.99
C ALA A 92 16.83 -5.12 7.48
N LEU A 93 15.62 -5.19 8.00
CA LEU A 93 15.31 -5.61 9.37
C LEU A 93 14.97 -7.10 9.50
N GLN A 94 14.99 -7.85 8.40
CA GLN A 94 14.61 -9.27 8.35
C GLN A 94 13.20 -9.57 8.88
N ILE A 95 12.28 -8.62 8.73
CA ILE A 95 10.88 -8.75 9.14
C ILE A 95 10.14 -9.59 8.10
N LYS A 96 9.71 -10.81 8.49
CA LYS A 96 9.05 -11.78 7.60
C LYS A 96 7.54 -11.90 7.81
N ARG A 97 7.00 -11.39 8.95
CA ARG A 97 5.57 -11.45 9.30
C ARG A 97 4.75 -10.36 8.64
N ILE A 98 5.41 -9.45 7.93
CA ILE A 98 4.77 -8.36 7.19
C ILE A 98 5.19 -8.47 5.73
N ILE A 99 4.24 -8.32 4.83
CA ILE A 99 4.49 -8.31 3.40
C ILE A 99 4.01 -7.01 2.75
N VAL A 100 4.65 -6.66 1.68
CA VAL A 100 4.25 -5.56 0.80
C VAL A 100 4.15 -6.12 -0.61
N PRO A 101 2.94 -6.15 -1.22
CA PRO A 101 2.79 -6.59 -2.59
C PRO A 101 3.65 -5.73 -3.52
N ARG A 102 4.32 -6.35 -4.49
CA ARG A 102 5.04 -5.60 -5.51
C ARG A 102 4.05 -4.76 -6.30
N LYS A 103 4.49 -3.60 -6.75
CA LYS A 103 3.68 -2.67 -7.54
C LYS A 103 4.51 -2.15 -8.70
N TRP A 104 3.89 -2.09 -9.85
CA TRP A 104 4.48 -1.53 -11.05
C TRP A 104 3.60 -0.40 -11.55
N LEU A 105 4.21 0.73 -11.83
CA LEU A 105 3.58 1.81 -12.57
C LEU A 105 3.77 1.53 -14.06
N CYS A 106 2.67 1.37 -14.76
CA CYS A 106 2.66 1.06 -16.18
C CYS A 106 1.98 2.18 -16.95
N GLU A 107 2.62 2.64 -18.00
CA GLU A 107 1.98 3.44 -19.04
C GLU A 107 1.14 2.52 -19.93
N LEU A 108 -0.10 2.89 -20.16
CA LEU A 108 -0.97 2.17 -21.08
C LEU A 108 -0.60 2.51 -22.52
N PRO A 109 -0.91 1.61 -23.47
CA PRO A 109 -0.69 1.87 -24.89
C PRO A 109 -1.24 3.23 -25.33
N PRO A 110 -0.62 3.92 -26.30
CA PRO A 110 -0.99 5.30 -26.71
C PRO A 110 -2.45 5.51 -27.08
N ARG A 111 -3.14 4.46 -27.53
CA ARG A 111 -4.59 4.50 -27.84
C ARG A 111 -5.47 4.84 -26.62
N PHE A 112 -4.93 4.71 -25.38
CA PHE A 112 -5.65 5.05 -24.16
C PHE A 112 -5.38 6.46 -23.65
N ASN A 113 -4.54 7.21 -24.34
CA ASN A 113 -4.20 8.55 -23.94
C ASN A 113 -5.39 9.50 -24.15
N SER A 114 -5.73 10.27 -23.13
CA SER A 114 -6.66 11.38 -23.26
C SER A 114 -5.91 12.64 -23.64
N GLY A 115 -6.04 13.06 -24.89
CA GLY A 115 -5.29 14.21 -25.41
C GLY A 115 -3.79 13.92 -25.52
N LYS A 116 -2.96 14.82 -24.95
CA LYS A 116 -1.48 14.69 -24.98
C LYS A 116 -0.87 13.92 -23.82
N SER A 117 -1.68 13.45 -22.88
CA SER A 117 -1.18 12.86 -21.65
C SER A 117 -1.31 11.34 -21.64
N PRO A 118 -0.23 10.61 -21.36
CA PRO A 118 -0.27 9.16 -21.23
C PRO A 118 -1.23 8.69 -20.13
N ALA A 119 -1.94 7.62 -20.39
CA ALA A 119 -2.74 6.96 -19.37
C ALA A 119 -1.89 5.97 -18.58
N HIS A 120 -2.09 5.91 -17.25
CA HIS A 120 -1.33 5.04 -16.37
C HIS A 120 -2.23 4.08 -15.58
N ILE A 121 -1.65 2.96 -15.19
CA ILE A 121 -2.25 1.98 -14.31
C ILE A 121 -1.19 1.43 -13.35
N ILE A 122 -1.59 1.06 -12.13
CA ILE A 122 -0.72 0.29 -11.24
C ILE A 122 -1.11 -1.19 -11.34
N VAL A 123 -0.16 -2.02 -11.69
CA VAL A 123 -0.24 -3.47 -11.54
C VAL A 123 0.28 -3.84 -10.15
N VAL A 124 -0.38 -4.76 -9.46
CA VAL A 124 -0.06 -5.14 -8.07
C VAL A 124 -0.13 -6.65 -7.93
N ASP A 125 0.86 -7.27 -7.28
CA ASP A 125 0.74 -8.68 -6.87
C ASP A 125 -0.54 -8.90 -6.07
N ARG A 126 -1.29 -9.93 -6.42
CA ARG A 126 -2.49 -10.31 -5.68
C ARG A 126 -2.09 -11.10 -4.43
N CYS A 127 -2.49 -10.59 -3.27
CA CYS A 127 -2.35 -11.31 -2.00
C CYS A 127 -3.67 -11.95 -1.61
N ASN A 128 -3.60 -13.18 -1.05
CA ASN A 128 -4.75 -13.83 -0.43
C ASN A 128 -4.98 -13.21 0.95
N ILE A 129 -5.81 -12.19 1.01
CA ILE A 129 -6.11 -11.44 2.22
C ILE A 129 -7.45 -11.89 2.82
N LEU A 130 -7.53 -11.82 4.13
CA LEU A 130 -8.77 -11.97 4.87
C LEU A 130 -9.67 -10.74 4.66
N ASP A 131 -10.95 -10.92 4.87
CA ASP A 131 -11.88 -9.81 4.89
C ASP A 131 -11.58 -8.85 6.08
N ARG A 132 -12.30 -7.73 6.10
CA ARG A 132 -12.07 -6.69 7.10
C ARG A 132 -12.37 -7.17 8.52
N GLU A 133 -13.48 -7.88 8.71
CA GLU A 133 -13.93 -8.30 10.03
C GLU A 133 -13.00 -9.34 10.62
N GLU A 134 -12.57 -10.31 9.83
CA GLU A 134 -11.60 -11.32 10.24
C GLU A 134 -10.24 -10.67 10.53
N SER A 135 -9.80 -9.71 9.71
CA SER A 135 -8.58 -8.96 9.97
C SER A 135 -8.66 -8.15 11.28
N GLU A 136 -9.79 -7.51 11.58
CA GLU A 136 -10.02 -6.80 12.84
C GLU A 136 -9.96 -7.77 14.04
N ARG A 137 -10.58 -8.96 13.94
CA ARG A 137 -10.50 -10.00 14.97
C ARG A 137 -9.07 -10.46 15.21
N ARG A 138 -8.28 -10.65 14.15
CA ARG A 138 -6.87 -11.01 14.24
C ARG A 138 -6.01 -9.94 14.91
N TYR A 139 -6.30 -8.67 14.67
CA TYR A 139 -5.62 -7.58 15.38
C TYR A 139 -5.86 -7.59 16.89
N HIS A 140 -7.04 -8.02 17.34
CA HIS A 140 -7.32 -8.17 18.76
C HIS A 140 -6.51 -9.30 19.43
N SER A 141 -6.17 -10.34 18.68
CA SER A 141 -5.40 -11.51 19.15
C SER A 141 -3.95 -11.54 18.65
N ILE A 142 -3.43 -10.45 18.08
CA ILE A 142 -2.09 -10.39 17.51
C ILE A 142 -1.02 -10.77 18.53
N ASP A 143 -0.05 -11.56 18.12
CA ASP A 143 1.09 -11.91 18.97
C ASP A 143 2.06 -10.73 19.16
N LYS A 144 2.87 -10.80 20.22
CA LYS A 144 3.77 -9.70 20.60
C LYS A 144 4.87 -9.44 19.57
N ASP A 145 5.33 -10.47 18.87
CA ASP A 145 6.41 -10.32 17.89
C ASP A 145 5.89 -9.63 16.64
N GLN A 146 4.71 -10.03 16.17
CA GLN A 146 4.06 -9.38 15.04
C GLN A 146 3.66 -7.93 15.37
N LEU A 147 3.20 -7.68 16.61
CA LEU A 147 2.92 -6.33 17.08
C LEU A 147 4.20 -5.48 17.14
N ARG A 148 5.32 -6.04 17.59
CA ARG A 148 6.63 -5.36 17.58
C ARG A 148 7.05 -4.98 16.16
N ASP A 149 6.91 -5.90 15.21
CA ASP A 149 7.22 -5.66 13.80
C ASP A 149 6.38 -4.50 13.23
N LEU A 150 5.06 -4.46 13.53
CA LEU A 150 4.18 -3.36 13.14
C LEU A 150 4.58 -2.03 13.79
N CYS A 151 4.88 -2.03 15.09
CA CYS A 151 5.34 -0.83 15.80
C CYS A 151 6.63 -0.28 15.17
N THR A 152 7.54 -1.14 14.74
CA THR A 152 8.76 -0.72 14.05
C THR A 152 8.46 0.09 12.79
N ILE A 153 7.46 -0.32 12.00
CA ILE A 153 7.01 0.45 10.82
C ILE A 153 6.45 1.80 11.24
N PHE A 154 5.60 1.84 12.28
CA PHE A 154 5.00 3.11 12.74
C PHE A 154 6.04 4.10 13.28
N PHE A 155 7.11 3.59 13.88
CA PHE A 155 8.18 4.43 14.41
C PHE A 155 9.07 4.97 13.29
N THR A 156 9.16 4.26 12.18
CA THR A 156 10.06 4.59 11.07
C THR A 156 9.39 5.48 10.02
N PHE A 157 8.10 5.26 9.76
CA PHE A 157 7.41 5.94 8.66
C PHE A 157 6.34 6.93 9.13
N LYS A 158 6.21 8.03 8.34
CA LYS A 158 5.10 8.98 8.44
C LYS A 158 3.91 8.50 7.63
N ARG A 159 2.72 8.94 8.06
CA ARG A 159 1.47 8.76 7.29
C ARG A 159 1.18 7.29 6.94
N VAL A 160 1.53 6.40 7.86
CA VAL A 160 1.05 5.03 7.79
C VAL A 160 -0.45 5.08 8.05
N ASP A 161 -1.26 4.88 7.01
CA ASP A 161 -2.71 4.73 7.18
C ASP A 161 -3.01 3.28 7.55
N PHE A 162 -2.87 3.01 8.84
CA PHE A 162 -3.00 1.68 9.39
C PHE A 162 -4.44 1.42 9.82
N THR A 163 -5.13 0.65 9.00
CA THR A 163 -6.46 0.12 9.27
C THR A 163 -6.51 -1.32 8.76
N ALA A 164 -7.41 -2.14 9.27
CA ALA A 164 -7.60 -3.50 8.75
C ALA A 164 -7.91 -3.54 7.24
N LYS A 165 -8.42 -2.43 6.68
CA LYS A 165 -8.65 -2.26 5.25
C LYS A 165 -7.35 -2.08 4.45
N ASN A 166 -6.37 -1.35 4.99
CA ASN A 166 -5.13 -0.98 4.29
C ASN A 166 -3.94 -1.89 4.64
N ALA A 167 -4.07 -2.60 5.75
CA ALA A 167 -3.13 -3.60 6.22
C ALA A 167 -3.88 -4.86 6.71
N PRO A 168 -4.63 -5.57 5.83
CA PRO A 168 -5.32 -6.79 6.22
C PRO A 168 -4.34 -7.91 6.56
N PHE A 169 -4.82 -8.90 7.30
CA PHE A 169 -4.13 -10.18 7.43
C PHE A 169 -4.26 -10.98 6.15
N THR A 170 -3.23 -11.75 5.83
CA THR A 170 -3.26 -12.78 4.80
C THR A 170 -3.76 -14.10 5.38
N THR A 171 -4.17 -15.02 4.52
CA THR A 171 -4.61 -16.36 4.93
C THR A 171 -3.50 -17.16 5.62
N ASP A 172 -2.22 -16.89 5.33
CA ASP A 172 -1.04 -17.49 5.99
C ASP A 172 -0.59 -16.72 7.25
N GLY A 173 -1.40 -15.78 7.74
CA GLY A 173 -1.21 -15.09 9.02
C GLY A 173 -0.25 -13.90 9.01
N LYS A 174 0.24 -13.46 7.85
CA LYS A 174 1.05 -12.24 7.74
C LYS A 174 0.16 -11.00 7.65
N VAL A 175 0.73 -9.82 7.86
CA VAL A 175 0.05 -8.54 7.59
C VAL A 175 0.49 -8.01 6.23
N ALA A 176 -0.46 -7.72 5.34
CA ALA A 176 -0.18 -7.20 4.00
C ALA A 176 -0.43 -5.70 3.93
N PHE A 177 0.62 -4.88 3.77
CA PHE A 177 0.46 -3.44 3.51
C PHE A 177 0.07 -3.21 2.04
N ILE A 178 -1.24 -3.17 1.76
CA ILE A 178 -1.78 -3.03 0.40
C ILE A 178 -1.93 -1.58 -0.06
N ASP A 179 -2.04 -0.61 0.87
CA ASP A 179 -1.99 0.82 0.57
C ASP A 179 -0.75 1.45 1.18
N THR A 180 0.20 1.82 0.30
CA THR A 180 1.49 2.39 0.66
C THR A 180 1.66 3.82 0.17
N GLY A 181 0.56 4.46 -0.21
CA GLY A 181 0.57 5.88 -0.58
C GLY A 181 1.04 6.74 0.59
N TYR A 182 1.88 7.74 0.28
CA TYR A 182 2.38 8.74 1.25
C TYR A 182 3.33 8.24 2.33
N LEU A 183 3.78 6.99 2.32
CA LEU A 183 4.82 6.52 3.23
C LEU A 183 6.12 7.31 3.03
N ARG A 184 6.60 7.93 4.10
CA ARG A 184 7.87 8.68 4.10
C ARG A 184 8.64 8.37 5.37
N PRO A 185 9.96 8.14 5.32
CA PRO A 185 10.79 7.98 6.51
C PRO A 185 10.66 9.20 7.44
N ILE A 186 10.75 8.96 8.74
CA ILE A 186 10.73 10.03 9.74
C ILE A 186 12.13 10.62 9.85
N THR A 187 12.28 11.87 9.42
CA THR A 187 13.57 12.60 9.46
C THR A 187 13.70 13.58 10.62
N LYS A 188 12.61 13.90 11.35
CA LYS A 188 12.59 14.93 12.42
C LYS A 188 11.80 14.48 13.65
N LYS A 189 12.10 15.11 14.81
CA LYS A 189 11.54 14.93 16.18
C LYS A 189 10.35 13.97 16.35
N LEU A 190 10.61 12.85 17.00
CA LEU A 190 9.66 11.76 17.27
C LEU A 190 8.56 12.16 18.27
N ARG A 191 8.89 12.95 19.30
CA ARG A 191 7.97 13.28 20.42
C ARG A 191 6.64 13.92 19.96
N SER A 192 6.66 14.73 18.90
CA SER A 192 5.44 15.35 18.36
C SER A 192 4.46 14.37 17.69
N ARG A 193 4.80 13.09 17.59
CA ARG A 193 4.04 12.08 16.85
C ARG A 193 3.30 11.08 17.73
N ARG A 194 3.47 11.14 19.04
CA ARG A 194 2.79 10.24 19.96
C ARG A 194 1.28 10.18 19.71
N LYS A 195 0.63 11.33 19.56
CA LYS A 195 -0.82 11.41 19.27
C LYS A 195 -1.25 10.68 17.98
N SER A 196 -0.46 10.77 16.92
CA SER A 196 -0.79 10.10 15.65
C SER A 196 -0.61 8.58 15.74
N TYR A 197 0.39 8.14 16.50
CA TYR A 197 0.66 6.75 16.81
C TYR A 197 -0.45 6.15 17.67
N GLU A 198 -0.79 6.80 18.80
CA GLU A 198 -1.87 6.40 19.69
C GLU A 198 -3.21 6.27 18.96
N LYS A 199 -3.52 7.17 18.03
CA LYS A 199 -4.75 7.10 17.23
C LYS A 199 -4.84 5.80 16.41
N ASN A 200 -3.74 5.33 15.83
CA ASN A 200 -3.71 4.10 15.05
C ASN A 200 -3.81 2.86 15.95
N ILE A 201 -3.09 2.86 17.07
CA ILE A 201 -3.06 1.76 18.04
C ILE A 201 -4.43 1.60 18.70
N ASN A 202 -5.05 2.69 19.13
CA ASN A 202 -6.32 2.66 19.86
C ASN A 202 -7.49 2.11 19.04
N LYS A 203 -7.37 2.11 17.70
CA LYS A 203 -8.43 1.61 16.83
C LYS A 203 -8.42 0.09 16.65
N LEU A 204 -7.27 -0.54 16.73
CA LEU A 204 -7.10 -1.94 16.30
C LEU A 204 -6.66 -2.88 17.41
N PHE A 205 -6.09 -2.35 18.51
CA PHE A 205 -5.52 -3.20 19.54
C PHE A 205 -6.31 -3.18 20.85
N THR A 206 -6.33 -4.33 21.51
CA THR A 206 -6.85 -4.46 22.89
C THR A 206 -6.00 -3.66 23.87
N ASP A 207 -6.51 -3.36 25.06
CA ASP A 207 -5.79 -2.62 26.10
C ASP A 207 -4.44 -3.24 26.46
N LYS A 208 -4.37 -4.58 26.51
CA LYS A 208 -3.12 -5.32 26.75
C LYS A 208 -2.08 -5.04 25.66
N ASN A 209 -2.49 -5.09 24.40
CA ASN A 209 -1.62 -4.87 23.26
C ASN A 209 -1.25 -3.39 23.12
N ARG A 210 -2.14 -2.46 23.49
CA ARG A 210 -1.86 -1.03 23.55
C ARG A 210 -0.74 -0.72 24.55
N ARG A 211 -0.82 -1.22 25.79
CA ARG A 211 0.23 -1.02 26.82
C ARG A 211 1.58 -1.56 26.37
N PHE A 212 1.59 -2.72 25.72
CA PHE A 212 2.83 -3.27 25.15
C PHE A 212 3.41 -2.36 24.06
N ALA A 213 2.57 -1.89 23.14
CA ALA A 213 2.98 -0.98 22.06
C ALA A 213 3.49 0.37 22.61
N GLU A 214 2.86 0.92 23.67
CA GLU A 214 3.32 2.13 24.36
C GLU A 214 4.71 1.95 24.98
N GLY A 215 4.96 0.80 25.63
CA GLY A 215 6.28 0.46 26.15
C GLY A 215 7.35 0.41 25.04
N LEU A 216 7.02 -0.19 23.90
CA LEU A 216 7.93 -0.20 22.74
C LEU A 216 8.22 1.21 22.20
N TRP A 217 7.23 2.10 22.21
CA TRP A 217 7.42 3.50 21.83
C TRP A 217 8.39 4.22 22.74
N ASP A 218 8.20 4.10 24.06
CA ASP A 218 9.04 4.75 25.05
C ASP A 218 10.50 4.27 24.95
N ASP A 219 10.71 2.97 24.74
CA ASP A 219 12.05 2.39 24.51
C ASP A 219 12.69 2.90 23.21
N PHE A 220 11.91 3.01 22.14
CA PHE A 220 12.39 3.52 20.86
C PHE A 220 12.81 4.98 20.94
N VAL A 221 12.02 5.82 21.62
CA VAL A 221 12.34 7.24 21.84
C VAL A 221 13.62 7.39 22.66
N LYS A 222 13.77 6.64 23.77
CA LYS A 222 14.97 6.65 24.61
C LYS A 222 16.22 6.30 23.81
N ARG A 223 16.19 5.24 22.99
CA ARG A 223 17.33 4.83 22.15
C ARG A 223 17.72 5.90 21.14
N LYS A 224 16.75 6.57 20.50
CA LYS A 224 17.05 7.64 19.54
C LYS A 224 17.59 8.90 20.20
N ASP A 225 17.09 9.27 21.38
CA ASP A 225 17.61 10.43 22.13
C ASP A 225 19.08 10.19 22.53
N LEU A 226 19.45 8.98 22.92
CA LEU A 226 20.84 8.59 23.21
C LEU A 226 21.74 8.71 21.96
N LEU A 227 21.29 8.28 20.79
CA LEU A 227 22.06 8.36 19.55
C LEU A 227 22.24 9.81 19.01
N THR A 228 21.36 10.72 19.42
CA THR A 228 21.44 12.13 19.01
C THR A 228 22.22 12.99 19.98
N SER A 229 22.41 12.55 21.22
CA SER A 229 23.21 13.26 22.26
C SER A 229 24.71 12.96 22.20
N THR A 230 25.12 11.97 21.40
CA THR A 230 26.52 11.57 21.19
C THR A 230 27.15 12.15 19.92
N ARG A 231 26.47 13.07 19.27
CA ARG A 231 26.97 13.87 18.14
C ARG A 231 26.99 15.35 18.47
#